data_ec3a5882fa437c5046e4a5d3c3d73544
#
_entry.id   ec3a5882fa437c5046e4a5d3c3d73544
#
_cell.length_a   1.000
_cell.length_b   1.000
_cell.length_c   1.000
_cell.angle_alpha   90.00
_cell.angle_beta   90.00
_cell.angle_gamma   90.00
#
_symmetry.space_group_name_H-M   'P 1'
#
loop_
_entity.id
_entity.type
_entity.pdbx_description
1 polymer ?
#
loop_
_entity_poly.entity_id
_entity_poly.type
_entity_poly.pdbx_seq_one_letter_code
_entity_poly.pdbx_strand_id
1 'polypeptide(L)'
;ISRRSLIELVGGIPAWSKKWYEETGLGLNESRMEVSPGSGAYMIETVDVNRRIVYKRNPGYWGNDLPFNKGRNNFDRIRIEYFGDDTAAFEAFKAGEYTFRQGRNSKKWATAYEFEKVQNGQIVKKSLPNGSPPSPSGFVFNLSSEVLKDSRVRHAIALAYNFEWTNESLQHGLFKQRASFTQDTPLMATGVPEGKELEILKSLGNLVPDEILNEPIKMPHTSSANRLLDRRNIRAASKFLDEAGWAVD
;
A
#
# COMPACT_ATOMS: atom_id res chain seq x y z
N ILE A 1 -25.00 4.61 -7.90
CA ILE A 1 -24.22 3.43 -7.41
C ILE A 1 -24.58 2.27 -8.33
N SER A 2 -23.60 1.67 -9.03
CA SER A 2 -23.86 0.52 -9.88
C SER A 2 -24.25 -0.69 -9.02
N ARG A 3 -25.10 -1.59 -9.56
CA ARG A 3 -25.51 -2.84 -8.87
C ARG A 3 -24.30 -3.69 -8.45
N ARG A 4 -23.16 -3.60 -9.18
CA ARG A 4 -21.91 -4.29 -8.86
C ARG A 4 -21.27 -3.82 -7.56
N SER A 5 -21.13 -2.51 -7.37
CA SER A 5 -20.57 -1.94 -6.15
C SER A 5 -21.46 -2.18 -4.92
N LEU A 6 -22.75 -2.36 -5.11
CA LEU A 6 -23.65 -2.71 -4.00
C LEU A 6 -23.39 -4.13 -3.48
N ILE A 7 -23.13 -5.10 -4.37
CA ILE A 7 -22.80 -6.48 -3.98
C ILE A 7 -21.49 -6.51 -3.17
N GLU A 8 -20.46 -5.79 -3.62
CA GLU A 8 -19.18 -5.67 -2.93
C GLU A 8 -19.33 -5.00 -1.55
N LEU A 9 -20.12 -3.94 -1.48
CA LEU A 9 -20.40 -3.23 -0.23
C LEU A 9 -21.13 -4.14 0.78
N VAL A 10 -22.19 -4.83 0.36
CA VAL A 10 -22.95 -5.72 1.24
C VAL A 10 -22.13 -6.95 1.63
N GLY A 11 -21.35 -7.51 0.70
CA GLY A 11 -20.44 -8.64 0.98
C GLY A 11 -19.29 -8.29 1.92
N GLY A 12 -18.93 -7.01 2.03
CA GLY A 12 -17.91 -6.53 2.96
C GLY A 12 -18.42 -6.23 4.38
N ILE A 13 -19.71 -6.29 4.63
CA ILE A 13 -20.27 -6.04 5.97
C ILE A 13 -20.00 -7.26 6.86
N PRO A 14 -19.32 -7.09 8.02
CA PRO A 14 -19.12 -8.19 8.95
C PRO A 14 -20.43 -8.74 9.48
N ALA A 15 -20.58 -10.05 9.49
CA ALA A 15 -21.73 -10.71 10.09
C ALA A 15 -21.49 -10.89 11.59
N TRP A 16 -22.48 -10.53 12.39
CA TRP A 16 -22.46 -10.63 13.84
C TRP A 16 -23.48 -11.66 14.31
N SER A 17 -23.19 -12.42 15.36
CA SER A 17 -24.10 -13.42 15.91
C SER A 17 -25.18 -12.74 16.77
N LYS A 18 -26.36 -12.49 16.18
CA LYS A 18 -27.50 -11.95 16.92
C LYS A 18 -27.79 -12.76 18.19
N LYS A 19 -27.83 -14.09 18.08
CA LYS A 19 -28.07 -15.02 19.21
C LYS A 19 -27.10 -14.79 20.34
N TRP A 20 -25.81 -14.68 20.06
CA TRP A 20 -24.79 -14.48 21.08
C TRP A 20 -24.95 -13.14 21.82
N TYR A 21 -25.26 -12.07 21.08
CA TYR A 21 -25.50 -10.76 21.67
C TYR A 21 -26.75 -10.74 22.54
N GLU A 22 -27.84 -11.40 22.12
CA GLU A 22 -29.07 -11.52 22.91
C GLU A 22 -28.86 -12.33 24.19
N GLU A 23 -28.12 -13.44 24.13
CA GLU A 23 -27.81 -14.32 25.27
C GLU A 23 -26.86 -13.66 26.29
N THR A 24 -25.93 -12.87 25.81
CA THR A 24 -24.93 -12.20 26.69
C THR A 24 -25.38 -10.82 27.18
N GLY A 25 -26.43 -10.24 26.60
CA GLY A 25 -26.87 -8.88 26.89
C GLY A 25 -25.89 -7.78 26.47
N LEU A 26 -24.94 -8.11 25.60
CA LEU A 26 -23.86 -7.21 25.19
C LEU A 26 -24.31 -6.33 24.02
N GLY A 27 -23.91 -5.03 24.02
CA GLY A 27 -24.17 -4.09 22.93
C GLY A 27 -23.03 -4.06 21.89
N LEU A 28 -23.35 -3.88 20.62
CA LEU A 28 -22.36 -3.71 19.55
C LEU A 28 -21.53 -2.41 19.67
N ASN A 29 -22.03 -1.43 20.40
CA ASN A 29 -21.45 -0.10 20.59
C ASN A 29 -20.54 0.01 21.81
N GLU A 30 -20.31 -1.11 22.53
CA GLU A 30 -19.49 -1.13 23.73
C GLU A 30 -18.14 -1.83 23.46
N SER A 31 -17.03 -1.20 23.86
CA SER A 31 -15.71 -1.84 23.84
C SER A 31 -15.63 -2.93 24.90
N ARG A 32 -15.25 -4.14 24.49
CA ARG A 32 -15.24 -5.32 25.36
C ARG A 32 -14.05 -6.20 25.11
N MET A 33 -13.76 -7.02 26.11
CA MET A 33 -12.72 -8.04 26.07
C MET A 33 -13.27 -9.45 25.79
N GLU A 34 -14.59 -9.61 25.88
CA GLU A 34 -15.26 -10.86 25.54
C GLU A 34 -15.18 -11.15 24.05
N VAL A 35 -14.80 -12.36 23.73
CA VAL A 35 -14.63 -12.81 22.36
C VAL A 35 -15.96 -13.25 21.78
N SER A 36 -16.52 -12.48 20.84
CA SER A 36 -17.70 -12.91 20.11
C SER A 36 -17.35 -14.05 19.12
N PRO A 37 -18.27 -14.99 18.87
CA PRO A 37 -18.05 -16.05 17.91
C PRO A 37 -17.94 -15.47 16.49
N GLY A 38 -16.88 -15.87 15.81
CA GLY A 38 -16.69 -15.57 14.38
C GLY A 38 -17.14 -16.73 13.49
N SER A 39 -17.42 -16.45 12.23
CA SER A 39 -17.78 -17.45 11.22
C SER A 39 -16.57 -17.94 10.40
N GLY A 40 -15.35 -17.55 10.77
CA GLY A 40 -14.13 -17.83 10.03
C GLY A 40 -13.49 -19.18 10.34
N ALA A 41 -12.43 -19.50 9.58
CA ALA A 41 -11.65 -20.72 9.72
C ALA A 41 -10.82 -20.78 11.02
N TYR A 42 -10.62 -19.66 11.66
CA TYR A 42 -9.93 -19.54 12.95
C TYR A 42 -10.81 -18.84 13.97
N MET A 43 -10.67 -19.27 15.23
CA MET A 43 -11.32 -18.66 16.38
C MET A 43 -10.26 -18.21 17.38
N ILE A 44 -10.53 -17.18 18.16
CA ILE A 44 -9.63 -16.73 19.23
C ILE A 44 -9.61 -17.80 20.32
N GLU A 45 -8.43 -18.25 20.69
CA GLU A 45 -8.19 -19.19 21.80
C GLU A 45 -7.85 -18.43 23.09
N THR A 46 -6.93 -17.46 23.01
CA THR A 46 -6.53 -16.64 24.15
C THR A 46 -6.19 -15.23 23.71
N VAL A 47 -6.44 -14.27 24.60
CA VAL A 47 -6.01 -12.87 24.45
C VAL A 47 -5.23 -12.49 25.71
N ASP A 48 -3.98 -12.09 25.52
CA ASP A 48 -3.14 -11.43 26.52
C ASP A 48 -2.96 -9.98 26.04
N VAL A 49 -3.64 -9.05 26.71
CA VAL A 49 -3.81 -7.67 26.23
C VAL A 49 -2.47 -6.99 26.04
N ASN A 50 -2.31 -6.29 24.90
CA ASN A 50 -1.08 -5.61 24.50
C ASN A 50 0.15 -6.52 24.31
N ARG A 51 0.00 -7.82 24.42
CA ARG A 51 1.11 -8.76 24.34
C ARG A 51 0.92 -9.84 23.29
N ARG A 52 -0.21 -10.58 23.33
CA ARG A 52 -0.39 -11.75 22.48
C ARG A 52 -1.85 -12.05 22.19
N ILE A 53 -2.11 -12.51 20.96
CA ILE A 53 -3.36 -13.17 20.60
C ILE A 53 -3.03 -14.54 20.00
N VAL A 54 -3.72 -15.58 20.45
CA VAL A 54 -3.62 -16.92 19.87
C VAL A 54 -4.94 -17.27 19.22
N TYR A 55 -4.86 -17.64 17.97
CA TYR A 55 -5.97 -18.20 17.21
C TYR A 55 -5.78 -19.71 17.10
N LYS A 56 -6.87 -20.46 17.21
CA LYS A 56 -6.91 -21.89 16.86
C LYS A 56 -7.80 -22.14 15.67
N ARG A 57 -7.50 -23.19 14.91
CA ARG A 57 -8.35 -23.65 13.82
C ARG A 57 -9.73 -24.00 14.35
N ASN A 58 -10.76 -23.57 13.62
CA ASN A 58 -12.14 -23.90 13.92
C ASN A 58 -12.49 -25.23 13.23
N PRO A 59 -12.66 -26.35 13.97
CA PRO A 59 -12.99 -27.63 13.34
C PRO A 59 -14.39 -27.64 12.71
N GLY A 60 -15.29 -26.79 13.21
CA GLY A 60 -16.65 -26.64 12.69
C GLY A 60 -16.78 -25.57 11.58
N TYR A 61 -15.67 -25.14 10.98
CA TYR A 61 -15.75 -24.13 9.94
C TYR A 61 -16.52 -24.64 8.72
N TRP A 62 -17.62 -23.99 8.43
CA TRP A 62 -18.54 -24.35 7.34
C TRP A 62 -17.90 -24.38 5.94
N GLY A 63 -16.83 -23.63 5.75
CA GLY A 63 -16.12 -23.51 4.48
C GLY A 63 -14.99 -24.50 4.25
N ASN A 64 -14.73 -25.46 5.14
CA ASN A 64 -13.61 -26.41 5.01
C ASN A 64 -13.64 -27.19 3.68
N ASP A 65 -14.81 -27.63 3.27
CA ASP A 65 -14.98 -28.50 2.09
C ASP A 65 -15.18 -27.71 0.79
N LEU A 66 -15.22 -26.39 0.86
CA LEU A 66 -15.40 -25.56 -0.34
C LEU A 66 -14.15 -25.62 -1.24
N PRO A 67 -14.30 -25.78 -2.56
CA PRO A 67 -13.17 -25.95 -3.48
C PRO A 67 -12.11 -24.84 -3.39
N PHE A 68 -12.54 -23.59 -3.19
CA PHE A 68 -11.61 -22.44 -3.09
C PHE A 68 -10.85 -22.36 -1.75
N ASN A 69 -11.23 -23.17 -0.75
CA ASN A 69 -10.52 -23.27 0.53
C ASN A 69 -9.56 -24.45 0.60
N LYS A 70 -9.54 -25.32 -0.41
CA LYS A 70 -8.56 -26.42 -0.45
C LYS A 70 -7.14 -25.88 -0.46
N GLY A 71 -6.29 -26.42 0.44
CA GLY A 71 -4.91 -25.96 0.63
C GLY A 71 -4.75 -24.67 1.43
N ARG A 72 -5.84 -24.15 2.02
CA ARG A 72 -5.83 -23.01 2.95
C ARG A 72 -5.99 -23.45 4.39
N ASN A 73 -5.80 -22.53 5.32
CA ASN A 73 -6.04 -22.74 6.75
C ASN A 73 -5.24 -23.91 7.34
N ASN A 74 -3.96 -24.05 6.96
CA ASN A 74 -3.13 -25.22 7.23
C ASN A 74 -2.55 -25.25 8.65
N PHE A 75 -2.56 -24.15 9.38
CA PHE A 75 -2.01 -24.06 10.73
C PHE A 75 -3.06 -24.45 11.77
N ASP A 76 -2.67 -25.21 12.78
CA ASP A 76 -3.55 -25.52 13.92
C ASP A 76 -3.73 -24.31 14.83
N ARG A 77 -2.64 -23.56 15.02
CA ARG A 77 -2.62 -22.31 15.78
C ARG A 77 -1.83 -21.23 15.05
N ILE A 78 -2.31 -20.00 15.18
CA ILE A 78 -1.62 -18.78 14.72
C ILE A 78 -1.43 -17.90 15.95
N ARG A 79 -0.19 -17.64 16.32
CA ARG A 79 0.17 -16.78 17.45
C ARG A 79 0.68 -15.44 16.93
N ILE A 80 0.03 -14.37 17.35
CA ILE A 80 0.45 -12.99 17.03
C ILE A 80 1.05 -12.39 18.30
N GLU A 81 2.30 -11.96 18.21
CA GLU A 81 3.02 -11.26 19.27
C GLU A 81 3.05 -9.78 18.98
N TYR A 82 2.80 -8.95 19.97
CA TYR A 82 2.86 -7.51 19.90
C TYR A 82 4.10 -7.01 20.65
N PHE A 83 4.80 -6.07 20.05
CA PHE A 83 6.00 -5.46 20.59
C PHE A 83 5.83 -3.95 20.66
N GLY A 84 6.51 -3.28 21.58
CA GLY A 84 6.44 -1.84 21.74
C GLY A 84 6.99 -1.06 20.54
N ASP A 85 7.98 -1.63 19.84
CA ASP A 85 8.57 -1.04 18.64
C ASP A 85 9.14 -2.12 17.69
N ASP A 86 9.49 -1.69 16.47
CA ASP A 86 10.03 -2.58 15.44
C ASP A 86 11.44 -3.11 15.75
N THR A 87 12.20 -2.43 16.60
CA THR A 87 13.54 -2.90 16.99
C THR A 87 13.42 -4.08 17.94
N ALA A 88 12.59 -3.96 18.98
CA ALA A 88 12.29 -5.07 19.90
C ALA A 88 11.70 -6.26 19.13
N ALA A 89 10.77 -6.03 18.21
CA ALA A 89 10.22 -7.08 17.36
C ALA A 89 11.30 -7.76 16.49
N PHE A 90 12.25 -7.00 15.96
CA PHE A 90 13.32 -7.58 15.14
C PHE A 90 14.31 -8.43 15.96
N GLU A 91 14.67 -7.99 17.16
CA GLU A 91 15.54 -8.77 18.04
C GLU A 91 14.85 -10.08 18.52
N ALA A 92 13.55 -10.01 18.84
CA ALA A 92 12.75 -11.18 19.14
C ALA A 92 12.69 -12.20 17.98
N PHE A 93 12.60 -11.68 16.72
CA PHE A 93 12.69 -12.52 15.53
C PHE A 93 14.06 -13.22 15.40
N LYS A 94 15.14 -12.48 15.62
CA LYS A 94 16.50 -13.05 15.61
C LYS A 94 16.68 -14.11 16.70
N ALA A 95 16.09 -13.88 17.86
CA ALA A 95 16.07 -14.87 18.95
C ALA A 95 15.25 -16.13 18.60
N GLY A 96 14.28 -16.02 17.67
CA GLY A 96 13.41 -17.13 17.27
C GLY A 96 12.11 -17.20 18.06
N GLU A 97 11.70 -16.11 18.70
CA GLU A 97 10.45 -16.05 19.48
C GLU A 97 9.21 -16.17 18.58
N TYR A 98 9.34 -15.81 17.30
CA TYR A 98 8.30 -16.03 16.28
C TYR A 98 8.92 -16.38 14.93
N THR A 99 8.15 -17.03 14.06
CA THR A 99 8.63 -17.73 12.87
C THR A 99 8.42 -17.00 11.54
N PHE A 100 7.56 -15.98 11.50
CA PHE A 100 7.27 -15.24 10.28
C PHE A 100 7.32 -13.74 10.53
N ARG A 101 8.07 -13.02 9.70
CA ARG A 101 8.17 -11.57 9.74
C ARG A 101 8.02 -10.99 8.33
N GLN A 102 7.09 -10.06 8.16
CA GLN A 102 6.99 -9.26 6.95
C GLN A 102 7.93 -8.05 7.05
N GLY A 103 8.92 -7.97 6.17
CA GLY A 103 9.81 -6.82 6.05
C GLY A 103 9.08 -5.63 5.41
N ARG A 104 8.96 -4.52 6.15
CA ARG A 104 8.32 -3.28 5.68
C ARG A 104 9.28 -2.09 5.62
N ASN A 105 10.53 -2.28 6.03
CA ASN A 105 11.56 -1.25 6.06
C ASN A 105 12.66 -1.62 5.08
N SER A 106 12.85 -0.83 4.02
CA SER A 106 13.82 -1.06 2.96
C SER A 106 15.25 -1.14 3.47
N LYS A 107 15.65 -0.23 4.36
CA LYS A 107 17.00 -0.23 4.96
C LYS A 107 17.25 -1.52 5.75
N LYS A 108 16.33 -1.89 6.67
CA LYS A 108 16.46 -3.15 7.41
C LYS A 108 16.47 -4.34 6.47
N TRP A 109 15.60 -4.36 5.44
CA TRP A 109 15.59 -5.42 4.44
C TRP A 109 16.93 -5.54 3.72
N ALA A 110 17.53 -4.44 3.32
CA ALA A 110 18.79 -4.46 2.60
C ALA A 110 19.98 -4.83 3.49
N THR A 111 20.04 -4.37 4.76
CA THR A 111 21.28 -4.35 5.55
C THR A 111 21.24 -5.16 6.84
N ALA A 112 20.06 -5.55 7.36
CA ALA A 112 19.98 -6.12 8.71
C ALA A 112 19.83 -7.65 8.76
N TYR A 113 19.66 -8.32 7.62
CA TYR A 113 19.47 -9.77 7.55
C TYR A 113 20.77 -10.51 7.22
N GLU A 114 21.87 -10.16 7.87
CA GLU A 114 23.20 -10.75 7.68
C GLU A 114 23.70 -11.53 8.91
N PHE A 115 22.79 -11.90 9.82
CA PHE A 115 23.15 -12.65 11.03
C PHE A 115 23.16 -14.17 10.80
N GLU A 116 23.79 -14.90 11.71
CA GLU A 116 24.12 -16.32 11.59
C GLU A 116 22.93 -17.21 11.14
N LYS A 117 21.73 -17.03 11.72
CA LYS A 117 20.55 -17.85 11.35
C LYS A 117 20.09 -17.66 9.90
N VAL A 118 20.40 -16.52 9.27
CA VAL A 118 20.17 -16.29 7.84
C VAL A 118 21.26 -16.96 7.03
N GLN A 119 22.52 -16.83 7.46
CA GLN A 119 23.67 -17.39 6.74
C GLN A 119 23.65 -18.92 6.72
N ASN A 120 23.19 -19.55 7.80
CA ASN A 120 23.10 -21.02 7.90
C ASN A 120 21.76 -21.60 7.40
N GLY A 121 20.86 -20.75 6.88
CA GLY A 121 19.60 -21.17 6.26
C GLY A 121 18.46 -21.51 7.24
N GLN A 122 18.63 -21.29 8.53
CA GLN A 122 17.55 -21.43 9.51
C GLN A 122 16.46 -20.36 9.30
N ILE A 123 16.83 -19.18 8.80
CA ILE A 123 15.91 -18.12 8.40
C ILE A 123 16.08 -17.87 6.91
N VAL A 124 14.99 -17.93 6.16
CA VAL A 124 14.98 -17.69 4.72
C VAL A 124 14.44 -16.28 4.47
N LYS A 125 15.26 -15.40 3.90
CA LYS A 125 14.86 -14.09 3.39
C LYS A 125 14.41 -14.22 1.94
N LYS A 126 13.13 -13.94 1.67
CA LYS A 126 12.56 -14.11 0.34
C LYS A 126 11.60 -12.97 -0.03
N SER A 127 11.76 -12.43 -1.23
CA SER A 127 10.76 -11.54 -1.84
C SER A 127 9.72 -12.41 -2.55
N LEU A 128 8.46 -12.26 -2.16
CA LEU A 128 7.34 -12.98 -2.75
C LEU A 128 6.54 -12.01 -3.61
N PRO A 129 6.48 -12.20 -4.94
CA PRO A 129 5.63 -11.39 -5.78
C PRO A 129 4.16 -11.64 -5.43
N ASN A 130 3.37 -10.59 -5.42
CA ASN A 130 1.93 -10.69 -5.30
C ASN A 130 1.27 -10.05 -6.53
N GLY A 131 0.07 -10.48 -6.88
CA GLY A 131 -0.70 -9.96 -8.02
C GLY A 131 -1.54 -8.71 -7.69
N SER A 132 -1.36 -8.13 -6.53
CA SER A 132 -2.13 -6.95 -6.14
C SER A 132 -1.54 -5.71 -6.81
N PRO A 133 -2.37 -4.80 -7.36
CA PRO A 133 -1.91 -3.50 -7.81
C PRO A 133 -1.22 -2.76 -6.67
N PRO A 134 -0.10 -2.08 -6.92
CA PRO A 134 0.60 -1.35 -5.88
C PRO A 134 -0.28 -0.22 -5.34
N SER A 135 -0.36 -0.10 -4.02
CA SER A 135 -1.07 1.02 -3.38
C SER A 135 -0.44 2.36 -3.79
N PRO A 136 -1.24 3.39 -4.11
CA PRO A 136 -0.71 4.72 -4.37
C PRO A 136 0.01 5.24 -3.11
N SER A 137 1.25 5.65 -3.30
CA SER A 137 2.07 6.26 -2.25
C SER A 137 2.71 7.52 -2.82
N GLY A 138 2.59 8.64 -2.11
CA GLY A 138 3.09 9.92 -2.55
C GLY A 138 2.48 11.09 -1.78
N PHE A 139 2.84 12.30 -2.17
CA PHE A 139 2.26 13.52 -1.64
C PHE A 139 1.00 13.88 -2.42
N VAL A 140 -0.12 14.03 -1.69
CA VAL A 140 -1.38 14.50 -2.25
C VAL A 140 -1.49 16.00 -1.99
N PHE A 141 -1.54 16.79 -3.04
CA PHE A 141 -1.64 18.24 -2.93
C PHE A 141 -3.07 18.68 -2.57
N ASN A 142 -3.19 19.57 -1.58
CA ASN A 142 -4.46 20.22 -1.29
C ASN A 142 -4.75 21.30 -2.34
N LEU A 143 -5.60 20.97 -3.30
CA LEU A 143 -5.98 21.91 -4.38
C LEU A 143 -6.88 23.07 -3.92
N SER A 144 -7.28 23.10 -2.64
CA SER A 144 -7.96 24.30 -2.07
C SER A 144 -6.98 25.41 -1.66
N SER A 145 -5.67 25.08 -1.62
CA SER A 145 -4.62 26.08 -1.39
C SER A 145 -4.40 26.91 -2.65
N GLU A 146 -4.41 28.22 -2.54
CA GLU A 146 -4.19 29.14 -3.68
C GLU A 146 -2.87 28.85 -4.39
N VAL A 147 -1.81 28.56 -3.65
CA VAL A 147 -0.48 28.23 -4.17
C VAL A 147 -0.51 26.94 -4.98
N LEU A 148 -1.22 25.91 -4.49
CA LEU A 148 -1.23 24.56 -5.08
C LEU A 148 -2.32 24.36 -6.14
N LYS A 149 -3.22 25.34 -6.36
CA LYS A 149 -4.15 25.32 -7.49
C LYS A 149 -3.43 25.39 -8.82
N ASP A 150 -2.33 26.16 -8.91
CA ASP A 150 -1.55 26.29 -10.12
C ASP A 150 -0.79 25.00 -10.41
N SER A 151 -1.05 24.40 -11.59
CA SER A 151 -0.40 23.17 -12.01
C SER A 151 1.11 23.32 -12.20
N ARG A 152 1.57 24.53 -12.57
CA ARG A 152 3.00 24.82 -12.75
C ARG A 152 3.76 24.69 -11.44
N VAL A 153 3.18 25.16 -10.34
CA VAL A 153 3.75 24.99 -8.99
C VAL A 153 3.87 23.51 -8.62
N ARG A 154 2.82 22.72 -8.89
CA ARG A 154 2.87 21.27 -8.62
C ARG A 154 3.91 20.56 -9.49
N HIS A 155 4.04 20.93 -10.77
CA HIS A 155 5.10 20.41 -11.66
C HIS A 155 6.49 20.77 -11.15
N ALA A 156 6.70 22.01 -10.68
CA ALA A 156 7.97 22.43 -10.11
C ALA A 156 8.35 21.58 -8.88
N ILE A 157 7.41 21.33 -7.98
CA ILE A 157 7.63 20.47 -6.80
C ILE A 157 7.98 19.03 -7.24
N ALA A 158 7.26 18.49 -8.22
CA ALA A 158 7.53 17.14 -8.73
C ALA A 158 8.92 17.02 -9.38
N LEU A 159 9.37 18.04 -10.11
CA LEU A 159 10.71 18.08 -10.71
C LEU A 159 11.83 18.27 -9.67
N ALA A 160 11.55 18.93 -8.55
CA ALA A 160 12.50 19.10 -7.47
C ALA A 160 12.75 17.82 -6.66
N TYR A 161 11.81 16.87 -6.69
CA TYR A 161 11.96 15.59 -6.02
C TYR A 161 12.76 14.61 -6.89
N ASN A 162 13.95 14.24 -6.42
CA ASN A 162 14.79 13.26 -7.12
C ASN A 162 14.50 11.84 -6.62
N PHE A 163 13.60 11.14 -7.31
CA PHE A 163 13.23 9.77 -6.97
C PHE A 163 14.42 8.80 -7.12
N GLU A 164 15.18 8.88 -8.19
CA GLU A 164 16.28 7.95 -8.47
C GLU A 164 17.35 8.02 -7.39
N TRP A 165 17.75 9.23 -6.98
CA TRP A 165 18.69 9.40 -5.88
C TRP A 165 18.10 8.89 -4.56
N THR A 166 16.85 9.20 -4.27
CA THR A 166 16.18 8.74 -3.05
C THR A 166 16.08 7.22 -3.03
N ASN A 167 15.72 6.61 -4.16
CA ASN A 167 15.62 5.16 -4.28
C ASN A 167 16.97 4.47 -4.06
N GLU A 168 18.02 4.92 -4.75
CA GLU A 168 19.36 4.31 -4.62
C GLU A 168 19.97 4.57 -3.24
N SER A 169 19.92 5.80 -2.74
CA SER A 169 20.65 6.19 -1.52
C SER A 169 19.92 5.81 -0.24
N LEU A 170 18.58 5.87 -0.22
CA LEU A 170 17.79 5.68 1.00
C LEU A 170 16.94 4.40 0.98
N GLN A 171 16.55 3.94 -0.22
CA GLN A 171 15.66 2.80 -0.40
C GLN A 171 16.36 1.57 -0.98
N HIS A 172 17.67 1.64 -1.21
CA HIS A 172 18.50 0.54 -1.71
C HIS A 172 18.01 -0.06 -3.04
N GLY A 173 17.51 0.79 -3.95
CA GLY A 173 17.02 0.38 -5.27
C GLY A 173 15.74 -0.47 -5.27
N LEU A 174 15.01 -0.55 -4.13
CA LEU A 174 13.90 -1.49 -3.97
C LEU A 174 12.57 -1.02 -4.56
N PHE A 175 12.48 0.22 -5.01
CA PHE A 175 11.23 0.80 -5.51
C PHE A 175 11.34 1.22 -6.98
N LYS A 176 10.19 1.46 -7.57
CA LYS A 176 10.04 2.07 -8.90
C LYS A 176 9.14 3.27 -8.81
N GLN A 177 9.46 4.33 -9.55
CA GLN A 177 8.57 5.49 -9.66
C GLN A 177 7.29 5.09 -10.37
N ARG A 178 6.16 5.53 -9.87
CA ARG A 178 4.87 5.31 -10.53
C ARG A 178 4.76 6.15 -11.79
N ALA A 179 4.15 5.56 -12.80
CA ALA A 179 3.81 6.23 -14.04
C ALA A 179 2.31 6.54 -14.16
N SER A 180 1.47 5.96 -13.30
CA SER A 180 0.03 6.14 -13.31
C SER A 180 -0.57 6.05 -11.91
N PHE A 181 -1.68 6.74 -11.68
CA PHE A 181 -2.48 6.58 -10.46
C PHE A 181 -3.06 5.16 -10.35
N THR A 182 -3.40 4.56 -11.48
CA THR A 182 -3.92 3.19 -11.61
C THR A 182 -2.85 2.20 -12.08
N GLN A 183 -1.61 2.39 -11.60
CA GLN A 183 -0.45 1.57 -11.95
C GLN A 183 -0.74 0.07 -11.87
N ASP A 184 -0.33 -0.66 -12.91
CA ASP A 184 -0.45 -2.12 -13.04
C ASP A 184 -1.90 -2.65 -12.95
N THR A 185 -2.87 -1.82 -13.36
CA THR A 185 -4.27 -2.22 -13.52
C THR A 185 -4.71 -2.08 -14.98
N PRO A 186 -5.84 -2.71 -15.39
CA PRO A 186 -6.42 -2.49 -16.72
C PRO A 186 -6.87 -1.05 -17.00
N LEU A 187 -6.93 -0.20 -15.98
CA LEU A 187 -7.26 1.22 -16.09
C LEU A 187 -6.04 2.12 -16.25
N MET A 188 -4.84 1.55 -16.28
CA MET A 188 -3.61 2.30 -16.50
C MET A 188 -3.59 2.85 -17.91
N ALA A 189 -3.52 4.17 -18.06
CA ALA A 189 -3.32 4.78 -19.36
C ALA A 189 -1.93 4.45 -19.90
N THR A 190 -1.86 4.01 -21.15
CA THR A 190 -0.64 3.63 -21.85
C THR A 190 -0.66 4.20 -23.28
N GLY A 191 0.48 4.76 -23.71
CA GLY A 191 0.57 5.33 -25.06
C GLY A 191 -0.25 6.62 -25.24
N VAL A 192 -0.63 6.90 -26.48
CA VAL A 192 -1.51 8.00 -26.88
C VAL A 192 -2.93 7.45 -26.98
N PRO A 193 -3.97 8.17 -26.53
CA PRO A 193 -5.35 7.69 -26.63
C PRO A 193 -5.78 7.46 -28.09
N GLU A 194 -6.48 6.37 -28.35
CA GLU A 194 -6.94 5.98 -29.68
C GLU A 194 -8.43 5.59 -29.68
N GLY A 195 -9.01 5.51 -30.85
CA GLY A 195 -10.37 5.01 -31.08
C GLY A 195 -11.41 5.74 -30.21
N LYS A 196 -12.25 4.98 -29.52
CA LYS A 196 -13.37 5.51 -28.73
C LYS A 196 -12.91 6.33 -27.52
N GLU A 197 -11.77 6.02 -26.92
CA GLU A 197 -11.20 6.81 -25.84
C GLU A 197 -10.86 8.23 -26.32
N LEU A 198 -10.17 8.35 -27.45
CA LEU A 198 -9.84 9.63 -28.07
C LEU A 198 -11.10 10.43 -28.43
N GLU A 199 -12.14 9.77 -28.96
CA GLU A 199 -13.43 10.42 -29.27
C GLU A 199 -14.07 11.02 -28.02
N ILE A 200 -14.10 10.26 -26.92
CA ILE A 200 -14.63 10.73 -25.64
C ILE A 200 -13.82 11.92 -25.11
N LEU A 201 -12.49 11.80 -25.09
CA LEU A 201 -11.62 12.87 -24.62
C LEU A 201 -11.81 14.16 -25.44
N LYS A 202 -11.87 14.06 -26.77
CA LYS A 202 -12.15 15.20 -27.66
C LYS A 202 -13.53 15.82 -27.42
N SER A 203 -14.53 15.02 -27.05
CA SER A 203 -15.88 15.53 -26.76
C SER A 203 -15.93 16.42 -25.52
N LEU A 204 -14.93 16.34 -24.63
CA LEU A 204 -14.80 17.18 -23.45
C LEU A 204 -14.20 18.57 -23.76
N GLY A 205 -13.73 18.79 -24.98
CA GLY A 205 -13.22 20.08 -25.44
C GLY A 205 -12.08 20.61 -24.56
N ASN A 206 -12.17 21.88 -24.21
CA ASN A 206 -11.13 22.59 -23.44
C ASN A 206 -10.87 22.05 -22.02
N LEU A 207 -11.64 21.07 -21.56
CA LEU A 207 -11.39 20.40 -20.29
C LEU A 207 -10.21 19.40 -20.35
N VAL A 208 -9.82 19.00 -21.58
CA VAL A 208 -8.73 18.07 -21.82
C VAL A 208 -7.59 18.84 -22.49
N PRO A 209 -6.40 18.96 -21.87
CA PRO A 209 -5.23 19.53 -22.48
C PRO A 209 -4.80 18.79 -23.75
N ASP A 210 -4.29 19.52 -24.75
CA ASP A 210 -3.84 18.96 -26.03
C ASP A 210 -2.75 17.88 -25.87
N GLU A 211 -1.89 18.01 -24.85
CA GLU A 211 -0.85 17.04 -24.54
C GLU A 211 -1.44 15.65 -24.24
N ILE A 212 -2.59 15.60 -23.56
CA ILE A 212 -3.28 14.33 -23.25
C ILE A 212 -3.81 13.66 -24.53
N LEU A 213 -4.20 14.44 -25.52
CA LEU A 213 -4.73 13.93 -26.79
C LEU A 213 -3.64 13.44 -27.74
N ASN A 214 -2.42 13.99 -27.63
CA ASN A 214 -1.38 13.86 -28.66
C ASN A 214 -0.07 13.23 -28.15
N GLU A 215 0.11 13.11 -26.83
CA GLU A 215 1.32 12.55 -26.22
C GLU A 215 1.01 11.43 -25.23
N PRO A 216 1.93 10.45 -25.08
CA PRO A 216 1.79 9.47 -24.01
C PRO A 216 1.97 10.16 -22.67
N ILE A 217 1.24 9.66 -21.64
CA ILE A 217 1.41 10.15 -20.27
C ILE A 217 2.87 10.02 -19.84
N LYS A 218 3.43 11.11 -19.38
CA LYS A 218 4.80 11.20 -18.87
C LYS A 218 4.78 11.68 -17.42
N MET A 219 5.39 10.93 -16.51
CA MET A 219 5.70 11.44 -15.18
C MET A 219 7.05 12.17 -15.22
N PRO A 220 7.23 13.26 -14.44
CA PRO A 220 8.53 13.88 -14.30
C PRO A 220 9.55 12.87 -13.77
N HIS A 221 10.63 12.68 -14.51
CA HIS A 221 11.74 11.80 -14.12
C HIS A 221 13.00 12.62 -13.87
N THR A 222 13.76 12.19 -12.88
CA THR A 222 15.12 12.60 -12.68
C THR A 222 16.06 11.55 -13.27
N SER A 223 17.16 11.95 -13.85
CA SER A 223 18.11 11.04 -14.51
C SER A 223 19.38 10.81 -13.69
N SER A 224 19.46 11.34 -12.49
CA SER A 224 20.68 11.34 -11.69
C SER A 224 20.49 10.64 -10.34
N ALA A 225 20.81 9.35 -10.29
CA ALA A 225 20.92 8.61 -9.03
C ALA A 225 22.12 9.06 -8.17
N ASN A 226 23.14 9.68 -8.79
CA ASN A 226 24.41 10.02 -8.13
C ASN A 226 24.41 11.40 -7.45
N ARG A 227 23.36 12.21 -7.66
CA ARG A 227 23.27 13.57 -7.12
C ARG A 227 21.89 13.85 -6.58
N LEU A 228 21.84 14.39 -5.36
CA LEU A 228 20.57 14.77 -4.72
C LEU A 228 19.78 15.75 -5.60
N LEU A 229 20.44 16.76 -6.16
CA LEU A 229 19.81 17.76 -7.03
C LEU A 229 20.13 17.48 -8.49
N ASP A 230 19.09 17.22 -9.29
CA ASP A 230 19.19 17.21 -10.74
C ASP A 230 19.10 18.64 -11.25
N ARG A 231 20.24 19.18 -11.71
CA ARG A 231 20.34 20.58 -12.17
C ARG A 231 19.41 20.91 -13.33
N ARG A 232 19.13 19.95 -14.20
CA ARG A 232 18.21 20.14 -15.33
C ARG A 232 16.79 20.31 -14.83
N ASN A 233 16.35 19.42 -13.95
CA ASN A 233 15.02 19.47 -13.37
C ASN A 233 14.83 20.70 -12.47
N ILE A 234 15.84 21.09 -11.70
CA ILE A 234 15.78 22.31 -10.87
C ILE A 234 15.63 23.56 -11.74
N ARG A 235 16.34 23.67 -12.89
CA ARG A 235 16.15 24.79 -13.81
C ARG A 235 14.74 24.80 -14.42
N ALA A 236 14.22 23.64 -14.79
CA ALA A 236 12.85 23.54 -15.29
C ALA A 236 11.82 23.90 -14.21
N ALA A 237 12.03 23.46 -12.98
CA ALA A 237 11.19 23.81 -11.84
C ALA A 237 11.19 25.32 -11.57
N SER A 238 12.38 25.97 -11.59
CA SER A 238 12.50 27.43 -11.44
C SER A 238 11.70 28.15 -12.54
N LYS A 239 11.84 27.73 -13.78
CA LYS A 239 11.07 28.31 -14.89
C LYS A 239 9.56 28.22 -14.68
N PHE A 240 9.05 27.07 -14.23
CA PHE A 240 7.63 26.92 -13.91
C PHE A 240 7.17 27.83 -12.76
N LEU A 241 8.03 28.05 -11.76
CA LEU A 241 7.74 28.97 -10.66
C LEU A 241 7.72 30.42 -11.14
N ASP A 242 8.70 30.82 -11.95
CA ASP A 242 8.75 32.15 -12.55
C ASP A 242 7.50 32.45 -13.38
N GLU A 243 7.09 31.50 -14.25
CA GLU A 243 5.88 31.59 -15.06
C GLU A 243 4.60 31.64 -14.21
N ALA A 244 4.62 31.05 -13.02
CA ALA A 244 3.52 31.11 -12.04
C ALA A 244 3.55 32.37 -11.17
N GLY A 245 4.53 33.28 -11.37
CA GLY A 245 4.66 34.56 -10.65
C GLY A 245 5.44 34.45 -9.33
N TRP A 246 6.15 33.37 -9.10
CA TRP A 246 7.01 33.18 -7.93
C TRP A 246 8.46 33.54 -8.29
N ALA A 247 8.95 34.65 -7.78
CA ALA A 247 10.34 35.07 -7.91
C ALA A 247 11.09 34.85 -6.59
N VAL A 248 12.40 34.66 -6.69
CA VAL A 248 13.28 34.67 -5.54
C VAL A 248 13.57 36.13 -5.21
N ASP A 249 13.33 36.57 -3.97
CA ASP A 249 13.67 37.88 -3.46
C ASP A 249 15.19 38.10 -3.37
#